data_932e6ae8165705d68070f60cb9140408
#
_entry.id   932e6ae8165705d68070f60cb9140408
#
_cell.length_a   1.000
_cell.length_b   1.000
_cell.length_c   1.000
_cell.angle_alpha   90.00
_cell.angle_beta   90.00
_cell.angle_gamma   90.00
#
_symmetry.space_group_name_H-M   'P 1'
#
loop_
_entity.id
_entity.type
_entity.pdbx_description
1 polymer ?
#
loop_
_entity_poly.entity_id
_entity_poly.type
_entity_poly.pdbx_seq_one_letter_code
_entity_poly.pdbx_strand_id
1 'polypeptide(L)'
;YDDADDIWYEMNDVYDNTDHTALLFAGVIFVVIFMIVFVIIMTVTILLDAFIFNPLEVGCKRFYLRNLNEAALVGNAGYAFDNNYKNIAKTMFFRDLYTVLWSMLFIIPGIVKSYEYQMIPYLLADNPQMTKEEAFAESKRMMQGQKWNAFVLDLSFIGWDILSGMTMGILGIFYVQPYKDGTHAALYEALRYRTPYQQIQNPAPYQQNTAMNQQTTEMPNRFENQNIDQPFEDRTDY
;
A
#
# COMPACT_ATOMS: atom_id res chain seq x y z
N TYR A 1 43.48 -41.97 56.43
CA TYR A 1 43.44 -40.51 56.26
C TYR A 1 43.23 -40.13 54.76
N ASP A 2 43.66 -41.01 53.88
CA ASP A 2 43.50 -40.75 52.38
C ASP A 2 42.08 -40.89 51.85
N ASP A 3 41.30 -41.84 52.43
CA ASP A 3 39.94 -42.10 51.90
C ASP A 3 38.93 -40.98 52.16
N ALA A 4 39.13 -40.07 53.10
CA ALA A 4 38.23 -38.97 53.40
C ALA A 4 38.44 -37.80 52.45
N ASP A 5 39.64 -37.56 52.00
CA ASP A 5 39.96 -36.48 51.05
C ASP A 5 39.41 -36.82 49.65
N ASP A 6 39.55 -38.09 49.21
CA ASP A 6 39.00 -38.57 47.95
C ASP A 6 37.46 -38.44 47.88
N ILE A 7 36.77 -38.73 48.96
CA ILE A 7 35.30 -38.57 49.05
C ILE A 7 34.90 -37.08 48.95
N TRP A 8 35.67 -36.17 49.54
CA TRP A 8 35.44 -34.74 49.44
C TRP A 8 35.62 -34.20 48.00
N TYR A 9 36.61 -34.67 47.29
CA TYR A 9 36.86 -34.29 45.88
C TYR A 9 35.72 -34.81 44.98
N GLU A 10 35.31 -36.08 45.10
CA GLU A 10 34.20 -36.62 44.33
C GLU A 10 32.87 -35.92 44.62
N MET A 11 32.55 -35.60 45.90
CA MET A 11 31.35 -34.87 46.25
C MET A 11 31.36 -33.45 45.69
N ASN A 12 32.49 -32.76 45.72
CA ASN A 12 32.62 -31.41 45.23
C ASN A 12 32.47 -31.36 43.72
N ASP A 13 33.07 -32.33 42.99
CA ASP A 13 32.91 -32.45 41.52
C ASP A 13 31.45 -32.77 41.11
N VAL A 14 30.76 -33.61 41.89
CA VAL A 14 29.34 -33.90 41.64
C VAL A 14 28.47 -32.67 41.95
N TYR A 15 28.77 -31.91 42.98
CA TYR A 15 28.04 -30.68 43.32
C TYR A 15 28.25 -29.60 42.26
N ASP A 16 29.49 -29.34 41.83
CA ASP A 16 29.82 -28.34 40.83
C ASP A 16 29.18 -28.69 39.47
N ASN A 17 29.25 -29.97 39.06
CA ASN A 17 28.63 -30.44 37.81
C ASN A 17 27.10 -30.39 37.88
N THR A 18 26.46 -30.58 39.02
CA THR A 18 25.03 -30.48 39.20
C THR A 18 24.54 -29.05 39.07
N ASP A 19 25.30 -28.08 39.60
CA ASP A 19 24.97 -26.66 39.48
C ASP A 19 25.09 -26.16 38.03
N HIS A 20 26.13 -26.58 37.32
CA HIS A 20 26.28 -26.26 35.91
C HIS A 20 25.16 -26.83 35.01
N THR A 21 24.75 -28.09 35.29
CA THR A 21 23.64 -28.71 34.55
C THR A 21 22.31 -28.03 34.86
N ALA A 22 22.05 -27.68 36.11
CA ALA A 22 20.85 -26.95 36.51
C ALA A 22 20.76 -25.57 35.86
N LEU A 23 21.89 -24.83 35.77
CA LEU A 23 21.97 -23.55 35.09
C LEU A 23 21.72 -23.69 33.59
N LEU A 24 22.24 -24.73 32.93
CA LEU A 24 21.99 -25.00 31.52
C LEU A 24 20.51 -25.31 31.27
N PHE A 25 19.86 -26.14 32.08
CA PHE A 25 18.43 -26.41 31.99
C PHE A 25 17.59 -25.15 32.20
N ALA A 26 17.92 -24.33 33.20
CA ALA A 26 17.25 -23.06 33.45
C ALA A 26 17.41 -22.09 32.23
N GLY A 27 18.61 -22.05 31.66
CA GLY A 27 18.88 -21.27 30.44
C GLY A 27 18.04 -21.74 29.23
N VAL A 28 17.97 -23.04 29.00
CA VAL A 28 17.14 -23.63 27.94
C VAL A 28 15.66 -23.31 28.15
N ILE A 29 15.15 -23.49 29.37
CA ILE A 29 13.76 -23.16 29.69
C ILE A 29 13.48 -21.68 29.47
N PHE A 30 14.39 -20.81 29.89
CA PHE A 30 14.26 -19.36 29.64
C PHE A 30 14.19 -19.02 28.14
N VAL A 31 15.07 -19.59 27.32
CA VAL A 31 15.07 -19.40 25.86
C VAL A 31 13.75 -19.89 25.23
N VAL A 32 13.26 -21.07 25.66
CA VAL A 32 11.98 -21.62 25.18
C VAL A 32 10.81 -20.71 25.53
N ILE A 33 10.73 -20.24 26.78
CA ILE A 33 9.68 -19.31 27.21
C ILE A 33 9.78 -18.00 26.42
N PHE A 34 10.99 -17.44 26.26
CA PHE A 34 11.22 -16.24 25.47
C PHE A 34 10.76 -16.41 24.02
N MET A 35 11.07 -17.53 23.37
CA MET A 35 10.63 -17.84 22.02
C MET A 35 9.11 -17.94 21.90
N ILE A 36 8.46 -18.58 22.87
CA ILE A 36 6.99 -18.68 22.91
C ILE A 36 6.36 -17.29 23.03
N VAL A 37 6.83 -16.48 23.98
CA VAL A 37 6.34 -15.10 24.18
C VAL A 37 6.57 -14.26 22.92
N PHE A 38 7.75 -14.38 22.31
CA PHE A 38 8.07 -13.70 21.06
C PHE A 38 7.10 -14.06 19.92
N VAL A 39 6.83 -15.36 19.73
CA VAL A 39 5.87 -15.84 18.72
C VAL A 39 4.46 -15.31 18.99
N ILE A 40 4.03 -15.28 20.24
CA ILE A 40 2.71 -14.74 20.63
C ILE A 40 2.64 -13.24 20.28
N ILE A 41 3.65 -12.45 20.67
CA ILE A 41 3.70 -11.02 20.37
C ILE A 41 3.66 -10.77 18.87
N MET A 42 4.48 -11.49 18.09
CA MET A 42 4.50 -11.36 16.63
C MET A 42 3.16 -11.72 16.00
N THR A 43 2.51 -12.78 16.48
CA THR A 43 1.19 -13.19 15.99
C THR A 43 0.14 -12.10 16.28
N VAL A 44 0.11 -11.58 17.50
CA VAL A 44 -0.82 -10.51 17.89
C VAL A 44 -0.57 -9.26 17.06
N THR A 45 0.68 -8.87 16.85
CA THR A 45 1.04 -7.71 16.03
C THR A 45 0.53 -7.85 14.59
N ILE A 46 0.75 -9.00 13.95
CA ILE A 46 0.27 -9.27 12.58
C ILE A 46 -1.27 -9.22 12.52
N LEU A 47 -1.95 -9.76 13.52
CA LEU A 47 -3.41 -9.70 13.57
C LEU A 47 -3.93 -8.27 13.73
N LEU A 48 -3.33 -7.48 14.62
CA LEU A 48 -3.70 -6.07 14.79
C LEU A 48 -3.45 -5.26 13.51
N ASP A 49 -2.32 -5.50 12.86
CA ASP A 49 -1.99 -4.85 11.59
C ASP A 49 -3.03 -5.18 10.51
N ALA A 50 -3.29 -6.46 10.28
CA ALA A 50 -4.23 -6.90 9.25
C ALA A 50 -5.67 -6.44 9.48
N PHE A 51 -6.15 -6.44 10.73
CA PHE A 51 -7.56 -6.21 11.04
C PHE A 51 -7.89 -4.80 11.52
N ILE A 52 -6.92 -4.04 12.01
CA ILE A 52 -7.15 -2.69 12.54
C ILE A 52 -6.37 -1.65 11.74
N PHE A 53 -5.04 -1.78 11.67
CA PHE A 53 -4.20 -0.74 11.07
C PHE A 53 -4.38 -0.63 9.56
N ASN A 54 -4.48 -1.73 8.86
CA ASN A 54 -4.68 -1.75 7.40
C ASN A 54 -6.01 -1.10 6.95
N PRO A 55 -7.18 -1.44 7.53
CA PRO A 55 -8.41 -0.72 7.22
C PRO A 55 -8.37 0.76 7.64
N LEU A 56 -7.74 1.07 8.77
CA LEU A 56 -7.55 2.44 9.22
C LEU A 56 -6.68 3.24 8.25
N GLU A 57 -5.61 2.64 7.71
CA GLU A 57 -4.78 3.26 6.65
C GLU A 57 -5.64 3.68 5.46
N VAL A 58 -6.49 2.78 4.94
CA VAL A 58 -7.39 3.09 3.82
C VAL A 58 -8.33 4.25 4.16
N GLY A 59 -8.88 4.28 5.37
CA GLY A 59 -9.71 5.38 5.86
C GLY A 59 -8.94 6.70 5.92
N CYS A 60 -7.71 6.68 6.42
CA CYS A 60 -6.83 7.86 6.43
C CYS A 60 -6.51 8.34 5.01
N LYS A 61 -6.21 7.44 4.06
CA LYS A 61 -5.98 7.82 2.67
C LYS A 61 -7.23 8.47 2.05
N ARG A 62 -8.43 7.98 2.38
CA ARG A 62 -9.67 8.63 1.97
C ARG A 62 -9.83 10.03 2.55
N PHE A 63 -9.49 10.23 3.80
CA PHE A 63 -9.50 11.57 4.40
C PHE A 63 -8.60 12.53 3.61
N TYR A 64 -7.36 12.15 3.30
CA TYR A 64 -6.44 13.00 2.54
C TYR A 64 -6.92 13.24 1.11
N LEU A 65 -7.46 12.23 0.42
CA LEU A 65 -8.02 12.40 -0.93
C LEU A 65 -9.18 13.41 -0.94
N ARG A 66 -10.10 13.31 0.01
CA ARG A 66 -11.20 14.27 0.09
C ARG A 66 -10.70 15.67 0.44
N ASN A 67 -9.72 15.77 1.31
CA ASN A 67 -9.17 17.07 1.73
C ASN A 67 -8.46 17.84 0.60
N LEU A 68 -8.15 17.21 -0.54
CA LEU A 68 -7.63 17.90 -1.72
C LEU A 68 -8.70 18.78 -2.40
N ASN A 69 -9.97 18.38 -2.32
CA ASN A 69 -11.06 19.01 -3.07
C ASN A 69 -12.12 19.65 -2.17
N GLU A 70 -12.25 19.20 -0.92
CA GLU A 70 -13.26 19.65 0.04
C GLU A 70 -12.73 19.55 1.49
N ALA A 71 -13.37 20.23 2.42
CA ALA A 71 -13.04 20.08 3.84
C ALA A 71 -13.46 18.69 4.32
N ALA A 72 -12.50 17.78 4.48
CA ALA A 72 -12.75 16.42 4.91
C ALA A 72 -13.06 16.34 6.41
N LEU A 73 -14.03 15.51 6.77
CA LEU A 73 -14.34 15.19 8.16
C LEU A 73 -13.43 14.07 8.67
N VAL A 74 -12.97 14.17 9.92
CA VAL A 74 -12.13 13.14 10.57
C VAL A 74 -12.82 11.77 10.60
N GLY A 75 -14.17 11.75 10.61
CA GLY A 75 -14.95 10.51 10.50
C GLY A 75 -14.68 9.68 9.24
N ASN A 76 -14.12 10.29 8.18
CA ASN A 76 -13.69 9.56 6.99
C ASN A 76 -12.59 8.53 7.27
N ALA A 77 -11.84 8.67 8.37
CA ALA A 77 -10.84 7.66 8.77
C ALA A 77 -11.48 6.31 9.15
N GLY A 78 -12.75 6.30 9.61
CA GLY A 78 -13.51 5.08 9.89
C GLY A 78 -14.13 4.41 8.66
N TYR A 79 -14.10 5.04 7.50
CA TYR A 79 -14.79 4.61 6.29
C TYR A 79 -14.60 3.15 5.92
N ALA A 80 -13.39 2.63 6.06
CA ALA A 80 -13.07 1.26 5.67
C ALA A 80 -13.74 0.20 6.56
N PHE A 81 -14.11 0.55 7.79
CA PHE A 81 -14.83 -0.36 8.70
C PHE A 81 -16.30 -0.51 8.32
N ASP A 82 -16.90 0.53 7.72
CA ASP A 82 -18.32 0.55 7.32
C ASP A 82 -18.53 0.08 5.87
N ASN A 83 -17.46 0.04 5.04
CA ASN A 83 -17.57 -0.21 3.61
C ASN A 83 -16.68 -1.37 3.15
N ASN A 84 -17.30 -2.55 3.01
CA ASN A 84 -16.64 -3.77 2.52
C ASN A 84 -15.32 -4.13 3.25
N TYR A 85 -15.36 -4.00 4.56
CA TYR A 85 -14.22 -4.22 5.47
C TYR A 85 -13.40 -5.48 5.16
N LYS A 86 -14.09 -6.63 4.93
CA LYS A 86 -13.42 -7.92 4.68
C LYS A 86 -12.57 -7.89 3.42
N ASN A 87 -13.05 -7.25 2.36
CA ASN A 87 -12.31 -7.12 1.11
C ASN A 87 -11.10 -6.20 1.28
N ILE A 88 -11.30 -5.07 1.96
CA ILE A 88 -10.22 -4.12 2.27
C ILE A 88 -9.13 -4.79 3.10
N ALA A 89 -9.49 -5.39 4.24
CA ALA A 89 -8.55 -6.07 5.13
C ALA A 89 -7.79 -7.19 4.39
N LYS A 90 -8.50 -8.02 3.59
CA LYS A 90 -7.90 -9.07 2.78
C LYS A 90 -6.90 -8.50 1.76
N THR A 91 -7.29 -7.50 1.00
CA THR A 91 -6.44 -6.93 -0.07
C THR A 91 -5.18 -6.29 0.52
N MET A 92 -5.32 -5.53 1.59
CA MET A 92 -4.22 -4.89 2.30
C MET A 92 -3.27 -5.93 2.93
N PHE A 93 -3.80 -6.96 3.57
CA PHE A 93 -3.00 -8.07 4.08
C PHE A 93 -2.15 -8.74 2.99
N PHE A 94 -2.72 -9.01 1.81
CA PHE A 94 -1.95 -9.57 0.70
C PHE A 94 -0.92 -8.58 0.13
N ARG A 95 -1.20 -7.27 0.14
CA ARG A 95 -0.22 -6.23 -0.19
C ARG A 95 1.02 -6.35 0.69
N ASP A 96 0.81 -6.39 2.01
CA ASP A 96 1.88 -6.47 2.98
C ASP A 96 2.64 -7.78 2.87
N LEU A 97 1.91 -8.90 2.78
CA LEU A 97 2.50 -10.22 2.60
C LEU A 97 3.41 -10.29 1.36
N TYR A 98 2.94 -9.81 0.22
CA TYR A 98 3.76 -9.80 -1.00
C TYR A 98 4.95 -8.86 -0.89
N THR A 99 4.80 -7.69 -0.28
CA THR A 99 5.90 -6.75 -0.07
C THR A 99 6.96 -7.36 0.84
N VAL A 100 6.58 -7.98 1.96
CA VAL A 100 7.49 -8.67 2.87
C VAL A 100 8.19 -9.84 2.17
N LEU A 101 7.45 -10.66 1.43
CA LEU A 101 8.02 -11.82 0.70
C LEU A 101 9.11 -11.39 -0.30
N TRP A 102 8.86 -10.33 -1.08
CA TRP A 102 9.85 -9.77 -1.99
C TRP A 102 11.04 -9.15 -1.27
N SER A 103 10.80 -8.50 -0.12
CA SER A 103 11.86 -7.91 0.71
C SER A 103 12.76 -8.96 1.34
N MET A 104 12.18 -10.12 1.74
CA MET A 104 12.96 -11.26 2.25
C MET A 104 13.83 -11.91 1.17
N LEU A 105 13.36 -11.90 -0.09
CA LEU A 105 14.15 -12.47 -1.19
C LEU A 105 15.35 -11.56 -1.52
N PHE A 106 15.11 -10.28 -1.72
CA PHE A 106 16.14 -9.25 -1.93
C PHE A 106 15.59 -7.88 -1.55
N ILE A 107 16.41 -7.04 -0.92
CA ILE A 107 16.03 -5.69 -0.48
C ILE A 107 15.60 -4.81 -1.66
N ILE A 108 16.36 -4.81 -2.76
CA ILE A 108 16.08 -3.95 -3.93
C ILE A 108 14.75 -4.31 -4.61
N PRO A 109 14.45 -5.58 -4.97
CA PRO A 109 13.14 -5.97 -5.47
C PRO A 109 12.00 -5.65 -4.48
N GLY A 110 12.24 -5.80 -3.18
CA GLY A 110 11.26 -5.43 -2.15
C GLY A 110 10.86 -3.95 -2.23
N ILE A 111 11.84 -3.05 -2.31
CA ILE A 111 11.59 -1.61 -2.49
C ILE A 111 10.82 -1.34 -3.80
N VAL A 112 11.22 -1.93 -4.92
CA VAL A 112 10.54 -1.75 -6.20
C VAL A 112 9.08 -2.21 -6.13
N LYS A 113 8.80 -3.30 -5.40
CA LYS A 113 7.45 -3.83 -5.22
C LYS A 113 6.63 -3.00 -4.24
N SER A 114 7.22 -2.44 -3.20
CA SER A 114 6.50 -1.53 -2.31
C SER A 114 5.97 -0.31 -3.06
N TYR A 115 6.77 0.29 -3.95
CA TYR A 115 6.30 1.37 -4.84
C TYR A 115 5.23 0.88 -5.84
N GLU A 116 5.33 -0.34 -6.36
CA GLU A 116 4.33 -0.90 -7.26
C GLU A 116 2.96 -1.04 -6.60
N TYR A 117 2.92 -1.32 -5.29
CA TYR A 117 1.69 -1.52 -4.51
C TYR A 117 1.25 -0.29 -3.72
N GLN A 118 1.97 0.82 -3.82
CA GLN A 118 1.74 2.05 -3.05
C GLN A 118 0.35 2.66 -3.26
N MET A 119 -0.25 2.47 -4.45
CA MET A 119 -1.55 3.05 -4.78
C MET A 119 -2.74 2.21 -4.31
N ILE A 120 -2.53 0.97 -3.85
CA ILE A 120 -3.63 0.07 -3.42
C ILE A 120 -4.52 0.70 -2.34
N PRO A 121 -4.02 1.28 -1.23
CA PRO A 121 -4.88 1.86 -0.22
C PRO A 121 -5.72 3.04 -0.73
N TYR A 122 -5.21 3.82 -1.68
CA TYR A 122 -5.96 4.90 -2.32
C TYR A 122 -7.06 4.37 -3.25
N LEU A 123 -6.77 3.32 -4.02
CA LEU A 123 -7.76 2.65 -4.88
C LEU A 123 -8.91 2.07 -4.06
N LEU A 124 -8.62 1.44 -2.93
CA LEU A 124 -9.64 0.90 -2.02
C LEU A 124 -10.40 2.02 -1.27
N ALA A 125 -9.76 3.15 -1.01
CA ALA A 125 -10.39 4.33 -0.45
C ALA A 125 -11.42 4.94 -1.41
N ASP A 126 -11.15 4.90 -2.71
CA ASP A 126 -12.07 5.36 -3.76
C ASP A 126 -13.15 4.33 -4.07
N ASN A 127 -12.77 3.07 -4.24
CA ASN A 127 -13.67 1.98 -4.57
C ASN A 127 -13.45 0.77 -3.66
N PRO A 128 -14.16 0.66 -2.53
CA PRO A 128 -14.01 -0.45 -1.59
C PRO A 128 -14.54 -1.79 -2.14
N GLN A 129 -15.26 -1.77 -3.28
CA GLN A 129 -15.75 -2.97 -3.95
C GLN A 129 -14.75 -3.57 -4.93
N MET A 130 -13.64 -2.86 -5.22
CA MET A 130 -12.59 -3.33 -6.11
C MET A 130 -12.00 -4.65 -5.59
N THR A 131 -11.92 -5.65 -6.45
CA THR A 131 -11.34 -6.94 -6.07
C THR A 131 -9.84 -6.79 -5.81
N LYS A 132 -9.26 -7.76 -5.08
CA LYS A 132 -7.82 -7.78 -4.80
C LYS A 132 -7.04 -7.75 -6.13
N GLU A 133 -7.41 -8.58 -7.08
CA GLU A 133 -6.76 -8.72 -8.37
C GLU A 133 -6.80 -7.42 -9.18
N GLU A 134 -7.92 -6.74 -9.20
CA GLU A 134 -8.09 -5.43 -9.85
C GLU A 134 -7.24 -4.35 -9.16
N ALA A 135 -7.25 -4.29 -7.83
CA ALA A 135 -6.46 -3.32 -7.07
C ALA A 135 -4.95 -3.45 -7.33
N PHE A 136 -4.44 -4.69 -7.37
CA PHE A 136 -3.05 -4.97 -7.69
C PHE A 136 -2.70 -4.63 -9.14
N ALA A 137 -3.55 -5.00 -10.09
CA ALA A 137 -3.34 -4.71 -11.51
C ALA A 137 -3.36 -3.19 -11.77
N GLU A 138 -4.30 -2.48 -11.17
CA GLU A 138 -4.45 -1.03 -11.34
C GLU A 138 -3.32 -0.26 -10.68
N SER A 139 -2.93 -0.60 -9.44
CA SER A 139 -1.78 0.01 -8.78
C SER A 139 -0.49 -0.18 -9.60
N LYS A 140 -0.25 -1.38 -10.10
CA LYS A 140 0.88 -1.68 -10.98
C LYS A 140 0.84 -0.83 -12.25
N ARG A 141 -0.33 -0.69 -12.87
CA ARG A 141 -0.53 0.12 -14.08
C ARG A 141 -0.23 1.60 -13.81
N MET A 142 -0.77 2.16 -12.74
CA MET A 142 -0.55 3.56 -12.35
C MET A 142 0.92 3.86 -12.07
N MET A 143 1.61 2.94 -11.39
CA MET A 143 3.02 3.10 -11.01
C MET A 143 4.01 2.71 -12.09
N GLN A 144 3.54 2.23 -13.26
CA GLN A 144 4.42 1.90 -14.37
C GLN A 144 5.09 3.17 -14.91
N GLY A 145 6.44 3.17 -14.91
CA GLY A 145 7.24 4.32 -15.31
C GLY A 145 7.29 5.46 -14.28
N GLN A 146 6.55 5.38 -13.17
CA GLN A 146 6.50 6.42 -12.14
C GLN A 146 7.21 6.03 -10.83
N LYS A 147 7.64 4.77 -10.68
CA LYS A 147 8.29 4.27 -9.45
C LYS A 147 9.50 5.11 -9.05
N TRP A 148 10.32 5.51 -10.03
CA TRP A 148 11.48 6.34 -9.79
C TRP A 148 11.09 7.75 -9.33
N ASN A 149 10.09 8.35 -9.93
CA ASN A 149 9.60 9.67 -9.55
C ASN A 149 9.02 9.66 -8.13
N ALA A 150 8.27 8.60 -7.76
CA ALA A 150 7.77 8.41 -6.41
C ALA A 150 8.91 8.20 -5.40
N PHE A 151 9.94 7.43 -5.76
CA PHE A 151 11.13 7.28 -4.94
C PHE A 151 11.86 8.61 -4.71
N VAL A 152 12.05 9.41 -5.76
CA VAL A 152 12.68 10.75 -5.64
C VAL A 152 11.83 11.69 -4.79
N LEU A 153 10.50 11.59 -4.89
CA LEU A 153 9.57 12.33 -4.04
C LEU A 153 9.80 11.97 -2.56
N ASP A 154 9.84 10.68 -2.23
CA ASP A 154 10.12 10.23 -0.86
C ASP A 154 11.52 10.63 -0.38
N LEU A 155 12.51 10.58 -1.28
CA LEU A 155 13.88 11.02 -0.98
C LEU A 155 13.92 12.51 -0.58
N SER A 156 13.04 13.34 -1.14
CA SER A 156 12.94 14.76 -0.78
C SER A 156 12.51 14.98 0.67
N PHE A 157 11.86 14.02 1.29
CA PHE A 157 11.43 14.07 2.70
C PHE A 157 12.49 13.58 3.69
N ILE A 158 13.59 12.97 3.23
CA ILE A 158 14.64 12.41 4.12
C ILE A 158 15.19 13.47 5.10
N GLY A 159 15.39 14.70 4.65
CA GLY A 159 15.85 15.77 5.53
C GLY A 159 14.86 16.06 6.67
N TRP A 160 13.57 16.02 6.37
CA TRP A 160 12.50 16.20 7.36
C TRP A 160 12.37 14.99 8.30
N ASP A 161 12.59 13.76 7.78
CA ASP A 161 12.60 12.54 8.59
C ASP A 161 13.77 12.53 9.59
N ILE A 162 14.96 12.99 9.18
CA ILE A 162 16.12 13.16 10.07
C ILE A 162 15.80 14.19 11.16
N LEU A 163 15.24 15.35 10.80
CA LEU A 163 14.85 16.40 11.75
C LEU A 163 13.77 15.89 12.72
N SER A 164 12.84 15.09 12.22
CA SER A 164 11.83 14.40 13.03
C SER A 164 12.48 13.46 14.06
N GLY A 165 13.48 12.67 13.64
CA GLY A 165 14.25 11.82 14.54
C GLY A 165 14.94 12.60 15.66
N MET A 166 15.49 13.78 15.37
CA MET A 166 16.12 14.66 16.36
C MET A 166 15.11 15.20 17.38
N THR A 167 13.84 15.35 17.03
CA THR A 167 12.76 15.80 17.91
C THR A 167 11.98 14.66 18.57
N MET A 168 12.58 13.46 18.69
CA MET A 168 11.94 12.26 19.23
C MET A 168 10.62 11.91 18.52
N GLY A 169 10.49 12.26 17.22
CA GLY A 169 9.32 11.96 16.39
C GLY A 169 8.17 12.98 16.48
N ILE A 170 8.22 13.94 17.39
CA ILE A 170 7.13 14.93 17.55
C ILE A 170 6.87 15.69 16.26
N LEU A 171 7.91 16.20 15.60
CA LEU A 171 7.79 16.90 14.33
C LEU A 171 7.24 15.97 13.23
N GLY A 172 7.63 14.69 13.27
CA GLY A 172 7.14 13.66 12.34
C GLY A 172 5.63 13.50 12.40
N ILE A 173 5.09 13.29 13.58
CA ILE A 173 3.66 13.03 13.79
C ILE A 173 2.81 14.25 13.41
N PHE A 174 3.18 15.45 13.84
CA PHE A 174 2.32 16.63 13.70
C PHE A 174 2.51 17.39 12.38
N TYR A 175 3.67 17.26 11.73
CA TYR A 175 3.98 18.06 10.55
C TYR A 175 4.39 17.22 9.35
N VAL A 176 5.43 16.36 9.49
CA VAL A 176 6.02 15.65 8.34
C VAL A 176 5.06 14.61 7.77
N GLN A 177 4.45 13.80 8.62
CA GLN A 177 3.56 12.73 8.18
C GLN A 177 2.29 13.26 7.49
N PRO A 178 1.55 14.25 8.06
CA PRO A 178 0.41 14.83 7.34
C PRO A 178 0.78 15.44 5.99
N TYR A 179 1.95 16.06 5.90
CA TYR A 179 2.42 16.64 4.64
C TYR A 179 2.78 15.57 3.60
N LYS A 180 3.47 14.48 4.01
CA LYS A 180 3.77 13.33 3.14
C LYS A 180 2.48 12.67 2.64
N ASP A 181 1.53 12.40 3.53
CA ASP A 181 0.26 11.78 3.17
C ASP A 181 -0.57 12.63 2.21
N GLY A 182 -0.61 13.96 2.42
CA GLY A 182 -1.22 14.91 1.49
C GLY A 182 -0.54 14.90 0.12
N THR A 183 0.80 14.86 0.10
CA THR A 183 1.57 14.82 -1.15
C THR A 183 1.34 13.50 -1.92
N HIS A 184 1.29 12.37 -1.23
CA HIS A 184 0.98 11.08 -1.85
C HIS A 184 -0.47 11.00 -2.33
N ALA A 185 -1.43 11.63 -1.63
CA ALA A 185 -2.80 11.73 -2.11
C ALA A 185 -2.87 12.54 -3.42
N ALA A 186 -2.14 13.67 -3.51
CA ALA A 186 -2.03 14.45 -4.73
C ALA A 186 -1.34 13.67 -5.87
N LEU A 187 -0.31 12.88 -5.54
CA LEU A 187 0.33 11.98 -6.51
C LEU A 187 -0.67 10.95 -7.07
N TYR A 188 -1.47 10.31 -6.20
CA TYR A 188 -2.51 9.38 -6.64
C TYR A 188 -3.50 10.06 -7.58
N GLU A 189 -4.01 11.24 -7.23
CA GLU A 189 -4.96 11.98 -8.06
C GLU A 189 -4.33 12.34 -9.42
N ALA A 190 -3.11 12.83 -9.45
CA ALA A 190 -2.37 13.12 -10.69
C ALA A 190 -2.19 11.87 -11.57
N LEU A 191 -1.87 10.71 -10.98
CA LEU A 191 -1.73 9.45 -11.71
C LEU A 191 -3.07 8.93 -12.23
N ARG A 192 -4.14 9.10 -11.47
CA ARG A 192 -5.49 8.69 -11.85
C ARG A 192 -5.98 9.46 -13.08
N TYR A 193 -5.78 10.76 -13.14
CA TYR A 193 -6.19 11.59 -14.29
C TYR A 193 -5.26 11.46 -15.50
N ARG A 194 -4.01 11.10 -15.30
CA ARG A 194 -3.03 10.92 -16.38
C ARG A 194 -3.28 9.66 -17.21
N THR A 195 -3.86 8.64 -16.64
CA THR A 195 -4.08 7.35 -17.31
C THR A 195 -5.01 7.44 -18.53
N PRO A 196 -6.11 8.20 -18.55
CA PRO A 196 -6.91 8.42 -19.77
C PRO A 196 -6.12 9.16 -20.85
N TYR A 197 -5.29 10.14 -20.47
CA TYR A 197 -4.53 10.97 -21.41
C TYR A 197 -3.39 10.19 -22.11
N GLN A 198 -2.73 9.28 -21.42
CA GLN A 198 -1.68 8.43 -22.00
C GLN A 198 -2.25 7.30 -22.86
N GLN A 199 -3.45 6.81 -22.57
CA GLN A 199 -4.14 5.84 -23.45
C GLN A 199 -4.54 6.48 -24.77
N ILE A 200 -4.83 7.78 -24.79
CA ILE A 200 -5.09 8.52 -26.04
C ILE A 200 -3.79 8.75 -26.83
N GLN A 201 -2.66 8.98 -26.15
CA GLN A 201 -1.37 9.23 -26.82
C GLN A 201 -0.59 7.95 -27.18
N ASN A 202 -0.75 6.87 -26.41
CA ASN A 202 -0.14 5.56 -26.67
C ASN A 202 -1.16 4.44 -26.40
N PRO A 203 -2.15 4.24 -27.25
CA PRO A 203 -3.05 3.10 -27.13
C PRO A 203 -2.24 1.81 -27.22
N ALA A 204 -2.50 0.88 -26.26
CA ALA A 204 -1.86 -0.43 -26.30
C ALA A 204 -2.12 -1.10 -27.67
N PRO A 205 -1.16 -1.84 -28.23
CA PRO A 205 -1.27 -2.39 -29.60
C PRO A 205 -2.54 -3.21 -29.86
N TYR A 206 -3.14 -3.79 -28.83
CA TYR A 206 -4.38 -4.56 -28.94
C TYR A 206 -5.67 -3.72 -28.99
N GLN A 207 -5.66 -2.46 -28.54
CA GLN A 207 -6.84 -1.59 -28.57
C GLN A 207 -6.92 -0.75 -29.85
N GLN A 208 -5.81 -0.56 -30.54
CA GLN A 208 -5.80 0.15 -31.83
C GLN A 208 -6.70 -0.50 -32.89
N ASN A 209 -6.74 -1.83 -32.92
CA ASN A 209 -7.54 -2.57 -33.92
C ASN A 209 -9.04 -2.54 -33.63
N THR A 210 -9.44 -2.36 -32.36
CA THR A 210 -10.87 -2.33 -31.99
C THR A 210 -11.44 -0.92 -32.12
N ALA A 211 -10.67 0.11 -31.80
CA ALA A 211 -11.10 1.51 -31.94
C ALA A 211 -11.21 1.94 -33.44
N MET A 212 -10.31 1.47 -34.29
CA MET A 212 -10.38 1.74 -35.71
C MET A 212 -11.57 1.07 -36.40
N ASN A 213 -11.95 -0.16 -35.93
CA ASN A 213 -13.10 -0.87 -36.47
C ASN A 213 -14.45 -0.31 -35.99
N GLN A 214 -14.50 0.33 -34.83
CA GLN A 214 -15.72 0.94 -34.31
C GLN A 214 -15.97 2.32 -34.96
N GLN A 215 -14.93 3.10 -35.24
CA GLN A 215 -15.08 4.41 -35.90
C GLN A 215 -15.49 4.31 -37.37
N THR A 216 -15.18 3.21 -38.05
CA THR A 216 -15.62 2.96 -39.43
C THR A 216 -17.05 2.48 -39.54
N THR A 217 -17.64 1.97 -38.43
CA THR A 217 -19.00 1.43 -38.43
C THR A 217 -20.06 2.44 -37.92
N GLU A 218 -19.65 3.56 -37.33
CA GLU A 218 -20.57 4.55 -36.73
C GLU A 218 -20.51 5.94 -37.34
N MET A 219 -19.98 6.11 -38.59
CA MET A 219 -20.27 7.37 -39.30
C MET A 219 -21.59 7.24 -40.05
N PRO A 220 -22.69 7.85 -39.58
CA PRO A 220 -23.87 8.03 -40.39
C PRO A 220 -23.47 8.98 -41.53
N ASN A 221 -23.74 8.56 -42.76
CA ASN A 221 -23.65 9.43 -43.96
C ASN A 221 -24.45 10.71 -43.73
N ARG A 222 -23.79 11.77 -43.30
CA ARG A 222 -24.41 13.10 -43.05
C ARG A 222 -24.51 13.94 -44.30
N PHE A 223 -24.15 13.42 -45.47
CA PHE A 223 -24.13 14.17 -46.74
C PHE A 223 -25.12 13.67 -47.78
N GLU A 224 -26.04 12.75 -47.43
CA GLU A 224 -26.95 12.21 -48.46
C GLU A 224 -28.41 12.60 -48.28
N ASN A 225 -28.71 13.78 -47.73
CA ASN A 225 -30.05 14.38 -47.80
C ASN A 225 -29.98 15.92 -47.68
N GLN A 226 -29.32 16.59 -48.66
CA GLN A 226 -29.73 17.92 -49.03
C GLN A 226 -30.35 17.83 -50.39
N ASN A 227 -31.69 17.64 -50.44
CA ASN A 227 -32.51 17.91 -51.59
C ASN A 227 -32.37 19.40 -51.93
N ILE A 228 -31.60 19.68 -52.99
CA ILE A 228 -31.58 20.96 -53.67
C ILE A 228 -32.75 20.93 -54.67
N ASP A 229 -33.96 21.13 -54.22
CA ASP A 229 -35.13 21.45 -55.03
C ASP A 229 -36.20 22.10 -54.14
N GLN A 230 -36.03 23.40 -53.88
CA GLN A 230 -37.09 24.31 -53.53
C GLN A 230 -36.87 25.61 -54.31
N PRO A 231 -37.85 26.04 -55.17
CA PRO A 231 -37.76 27.32 -55.89
C PRO A 231 -37.95 28.49 -54.92
N PHE A 232 -37.23 29.54 -55.21
CA PHE A 232 -37.29 30.84 -54.54
C PHE A 232 -38.65 31.45 -54.79
N GLU A 233 -39.56 31.46 -53.80
CA GLU A 233 -40.78 32.26 -53.86
C GLU A 233 -40.49 33.67 -53.36
N ASP A 234 -40.52 34.59 -54.27
CA ASP A 234 -40.54 36.01 -54.10
C ASP A 234 -41.78 36.44 -53.31
N ARG A 235 -41.56 37.05 -52.17
CA ARG A 235 -42.63 37.70 -51.40
C ARG A 235 -42.24 39.13 -51.10
N THR A 236 -42.40 39.96 -52.13
CA THR A 236 -42.76 41.38 -51.95
C THR A 236 -44.20 41.42 -51.51
N ASP A 237 -44.43 42.00 -50.30
CA ASP A 237 -45.60 42.84 -50.06
C ASP A 237 -45.61 43.41 -48.65
N TYR A 238 -45.61 44.77 -48.60
CA TYR A 238 -45.99 45.73 -47.52
C TYR A 238 -45.15 45.79 -46.23
#